data_9761bdd95f0041b90b574a35b9f00e48
#
_entry.id   9761bdd95f0041b90b574a35b9f00e48
#
_cell.length_a   1.000
_cell.length_b   1.000
_cell.length_c   1.000
_cell.angle_alpha   90.00
_cell.angle_beta   90.00
_cell.angle_gamma   90.00
#
_symmetry.space_group_name_H-M   'P 1'
#
loop_
_entity.id
_entity.type
_entity.pdbx_description
1 polymer ?
#
loop_
_entity_poly.entity_id
_entity_poly.type
_entity_poly.pdbx_seq_one_letter_code
_entity_poly.pdbx_strand_id
1 'polypeptide(L)'
;MPALLRLFALTLGIVAASTAAAHEDRYLDAAGVKIRYIDTGKGAETIVLLHGGTSRLESWITPGVVDNLAKDFRVIAFDARGHGKSDAPREPAAYGRQQALDVVRILDALNIRRAHIIGFSLGSSTVAQLLTLHPERFLTGVQVAGAGRSPEEANDPRIETEAAEIARDCISRSRLMRQAPAGMKPTEEDIQQRIAACRADPGFDQLATAASLRGYRDQAVTAEQMAAVKVPTLGIVGTLDHTLKAMQHLKTLRPAMKLVLLEGVSHTGKTGIQSNPALVSEIRTFIAEQRKAGNY
;
A
#
# COMPACT_ATOMS: atom_id res chain seq x y z
N MET A 1 55.59 -4.33 -52.44
CA MET A 1 55.09 -4.70 -51.13
C MET A 1 53.76 -3.97 -50.95
N PRO A 2 52.60 -4.66 -50.91
CA PRO A 2 51.29 -4.01 -50.74
C PRO A 2 50.91 -3.89 -49.26
N ALA A 3 50.44 -2.72 -48.86
CA ALA A 3 49.96 -2.39 -47.56
C ALA A 3 48.56 -3.00 -47.33
N LEU A 4 48.38 -3.82 -46.29
CA LEU A 4 47.08 -4.34 -45.85
C LEU A 4 46.32 -3.24 -45.10
N LEU A 5 45.22 -2.79 -45.67
CA LEU A 5 44.21 -1.98 -45.00
C LEU A 5 43.34 -2.89 -44.11
N ARG A 6 43.43 -2.77 -42.79
CA ARG A 6 42.53 -3.45 -41.85
C ARG A 6 41.26 -2.59 -41.64
N LEU A 7 40.15 -3.04 -42.19
CA LEU A 7 38.81 -2.50 -41.86
C LEU A 7 38.43 -2.94 -40.42
N PHE A 8 38.31 -1.98 -39.52
CA PHE A 8 37.61 -2.20 -38.23
C PHE A 8 36.12 -2.00 -38.45
N ALA A 9 35.37 -3.08 -38.37
CA ALA A 9 33.90 -3.02 -38.32
C ALA A 9 33.47 -2.62 -36.91
N LEU A 10 32.94 -1.41 -36.77
CA LEU A 10 32.32 -0.91 -35.55
C LEU A 10 30.88 -1.51 -35.47
N THR A 11 30.68 -2.53 -34.67
CA THR A 11 29.34 -3.04 -34.37
C THR A 11 28.69 -2.08 -33.36
N LEU A 12 27.75 -1.27 -33.86
CA LEU A 12 26.89 -0.43 -33.03
C LEU A 12 25.86 -1.34 -32.34
N GLY A 13 26.11 -1.67 -31.08
CA GLY A 13 25.13 -2.39 -30.26
C GLY A 13 23.94 -1.47 -29.96
N ILE A 14 22.79 -1.75 -30.58
CA ILE A 14 21.53 -1.09 -30.24
C ILE A 14 21.14 -1.60 -28.84
N VAL A 15 21.38 -0.81 -27.82
CA VAL A 15 20.79 -1.00 -26.48
C VAL A 15 19.30 -0.64 -26.62
N ALA A 16 18.45 -1.64 -26.77
CA ALA A 16 17.02 -1.45 -26.67
C ALA A 16 16.70 -0.99 -25.24
N ALA A 17 16.50 0.30 -25.05
CA ALA A 17 15.91 0.82 -23.82
C ALA A 17 14.49 0.24 -23.74
N SER A 18 14.27 -0.70 -22.81
CA SER A 18 12.94 -1.18 -22.46
C SER A 18 12.20 0.00 -21.86
N THR A 19 11.37 0.68 -22.64
CA THR A 19 10.39 1.63 -22.12
C THR A 19 9.40 0.83 -21.28
N ALA A 20 9.41 1.01 -19.97
CA ALA A 20 8.35 0.50 -19.12
C ALA A 20 7.01 0.94 -19.73
N ALA A 21 6.16 -0.01 -20.08
CA ALA A 21 4.86 0.29 -20.65
C ALA A 21 4.09 1.13 -19.63
N ALA A 22 3.66 2.33 -20.02
CA ALA A 22 2.83 3.16 -19.17
C ALA A 22 1.53 2.40 -18.89
N HIS A 23 1.21 2.18 -17.60
CA HIS A 23 -0.04 1.56 -17.20
C HIS A 23 -1.20 2.51 -17.52
N GLU A 24 -2.23 2.00 -18.18
CA GLU A 24 -3.43 2.77 -18.54
C GLU A 24 -4.26 3.09 -17.31
N ASP A 25 -4.58 4.38 -17.11
CA ASP A 25 -5.52 4.83 -16.10
C ASP A 25 -6.94 4.39 -16.47
N ARG A 26 -7.59 3.67 -15.58
CA ARG A 26 -9.00 3.27 -15.67
C ARG A 26 -9.77 3.81 -14.50
N TYR A 27 -11.08 3.93 -14.65
CA TYR A 27 -11.95 4.48 -13.61
C TYR A 27 -13.18 3.62 -13.41
N LEU A 28 -13.60 3.51 -12.16
CA LEU A 28 -14.82 2.82 -11.74
C LEU A 28 -15.64 3.76 -10.85
N ASP A 29 -16.96 3.76 -11.01
CA ASP A 29 -17.88 4.33 -10.02
C ASP A 29 -18.04 3.36 -8.84
N ALA A 30 -17.57 3.77 -7.67
CA ALA A 30 -17.67 3.05 -6.41
C ALA A 30 -18.70 3.70 -5.50
N ALA A 31 -19.99 3.56 -5.84
CA ALA A 31 -21.13 4.15 -5.16
C ALA A 31 -21.04 5.70 -5.10
N GLY A 32 -20.93 6.31 -6.27
CA GLY A 32 -20.87 7.76 -6.46
C GLY A 32 -19.47 8.38 -6.22
N VAL A 33 -18.45 7.55 -6.03
CA VAL A 33 -17.05 8.00 -5.91
C VAL A 33 -16.26 7.34 -7.04
N LYS A 34 -15.70 8.16 -7.91
CA LYS A 34 -14.87 7.68 -9.02
C LYS A 34 -13.50 7.24 -8.51
N ILE A 35 -13.19 5.96 -8.63
CA ILE A 35 -11.93 5.36 -8.22
C ILE A 35 -11.04 5.12 -9.45
N ARG A 36 -9.82 5.67 -9.42
CA ARG A 36 -8.79 5.38 -10.42
C ARG A 36 -8.11 4.07 -10.11
N TYR A 37 -7.90 3.22 -11.11
CA TYR A 37 -7.12 2.00 -11.00
C TYR A 37 -6.33 1.73 -12.27
N ILE A 38 -5.33 0.84 -12.15
CA ILE A 38 -4.66 0.18 -13.27
C ILE A 38 -4.92 -1.32 -13.18
N ASP A 39 -4.89 -1.97 -14.34
CA ASP A 39 -5.09 -3.41 -14.49
C ASP A 39 -4.13 -3.95 -15.55
N THR A 40 -3.23 -4.83 -15.17
CA THR A 40 -2.27 -5.43 -16.11
C THR A 40 -2.89 -6.47 -17.03
N GLY A 41 -4.13 -6.89 -16.78
CA GLY A 41 -4.97 -7.69 -17.66
C GLY A 41 -4.56 -9.16 -17.84
N LYS A 42 -3.42 -9.60 -17.32
CA LYS A 42 -2.86 -10.94 -17.54
C LYS A 42 -2.51 -11.62 -16.21
N GLY A 43 -2.70 -12.95 -16.16
CA GLY A 43 -2.36 -13.80 -15.03
C GLY A 43 -3.53 -14.71 -14.63
N ALA A 44 -3.22 -15.92 -14.16
CA ALA A 44 -4.22 -16.89 -13.72
C ALA A 44 -4.85 -16.50 -12.37
N GLU A 45 -4.08 -15.82 -11.52
CA GLU A 45 -4.53 -15.30 -10.23
C GLU A 45 -4.35 -13.79 -10.19
N THR A 46 -5.19 -13.12 -9.42
CA THR A 46 -5.18 -11.65 -9.30
C THR A 46 -4.58 -11.23 -7.97
N ILE A 47 -3.72 -10.20 -8.01
CA ILE A 47 -3.25 -9.45 -6.85
C ILE A 47 -3.87 -8.06 -6.88
N VAL A 48 -4.43 -7.62 -5.75
CA VAL A 48 -4.88 -6.23 -5.54
C VAL A 48 -3.92 -5.54 -4.58
N LEU A 49 -3.42 -4.36 -4.97
CA LEU A 49 -2.45 -3.56 -4.22
C LEU A 49 -3.11 -2.29 -3.66
N LEU A 50 -3.00 -2.10 -2.34
CA LEU A 50 -3.50 -0.94 -1.61
C LEU A 50 -2.33 -0.12 -1.05
N HIS A 51 -2.24 1.15 -1.47
CA HIS A 51 -1.18 2.06 -1.01
C HIS A 51 -1.38 2.57 0.42
N GLY A 52 -0.39 3.25 0.96
CA GLY A 52 -0.43 3.89 2.28
C GLY A 52 -1.18 5.22 2.30
N GLY A 53 -1.43 5.75 3.48
CA GLY A 53 -1.98 7.09 3.65
C GLY A 53 -1.08 8.16 3.03
N THR A 54 -1.68 9.24 2.53
CA THR A 54 -0.98 10.35 1.83
C THR A 54 -0.17 9.91 0.61
N SER A 55 -0.50 8.75 0.03
CA SER A 55 0.17 8.15 -1.13
C SER A 55 -0.84 7.88 -2.25
N ARG A 56 -0.41 7.19 -3.29
CA ARG A 56 -1.20 6.84 -4.47
C ARG A 56 -0.63 5.59 -5.13
N LEU A 57 -1.29 5.06 -6.14
CA LEU A 57 -0.91 3.81 -6.80
C LEU A 57 0.51 3.84 -7.40
N GLU A 58 1.05 5.01 -7.74
CA GLU A 58 2.42 5.18 -8.22
C GLU A 58 3.47 4.71 -7.19
N SER A 59 3.14 4.65 -5.91
CA SER A 59 4.03 4.10 -4.89
C SER A 59 4.31 2.60 -5.06
N TRP A 60 3.50 1.90 -5.85
CA TRP A 60 3.70 0.52 -6.25
C TRP A 60 4.35 0.40 -7.64
N ILE A 61 4.15 1.39 -8.52
CA ILE A 61 4.73 1.41 -9.87
C ILE A 61 6.20 1.83 -9.83
N THR A 62 6.47 2.98 -9.22
CA THR A 62 7.82 3.59 -9.21
C THR A 62 8.93 2.66 -8.71
N PRO A 63 8.76 1.88 -7.63
CA PRO A 63 9.76 0.90 -7.21
C PRO A 63 9.71 -0.42 -8.01
N GLY A 64 8.87 -0.51 -9.04
CA GLY A 64 8.77 -1.67 -9.92
C GLY A 64 8.01 -2.87 -9.32
N VAL A 65 7.26 -2.69 -8.24
CA VAL A 65 6.49 -3.79 -7.59
C VAL A 65 5.42 -4.32 -8.54
N VAL A 66 4.66 -3.42 -9.19
CA VAL A 66 3.62 -3.79 -10.18
C VAL A 66 4.23 -4.63 -11.30
N ASP A 67 5.28 -4.11 -11.97
CA ASP A 67 5.89 -4.78 -13.13
C ASP A 67 6.49 -6.13 -12.76
N ASN A 68 7.08 -6.22 -11.56
CA ASN A 68 7.62 -7.48 -11.09
C ASN A 68 6.51 -8.50 -10.81
N LEU A 69 5.46 -8.15 -10.09
CA LEU A 69 4.34 -9.07 -9.82
C LEU A 69 3.57 -9.43 -11.09
N ALA A 70 3.45 -8.50 -12.05
CA ALA A 70 2.75 -8.72 -13.32
C ALA A 70 3.38 -9.77 -14.24
N LYS A 71 4.60 -10.25 -13.92
CA LYS A 71 5.21 -11.38 -14.63
C LYS A 71 4.45 -12.68 -14.42
N ASP A 72 3.77 -12.85 -13.27
CA ASP A 72 3.10 -14.08 -12.87
C ASP A 72 1.61 -13.90 -12.55
N PHE A 73 1.17 -12.68 -12.23
CA PHE A 73 -0.16 -12.38 -11.74
C PHE A 73 -0.83 -11.29 -12.57
N ARG A 74 -2.16 -11.27 -12.61
CA ARG A 74 -2.91 -10.07 -12.96
C ARG A 74 -2.82 -9.10 -11.78
N VAL A 75 -2.28 -7.90 -11.97
CA VAL A 75 -2.11 -6.92 -10.91
C VAL A 75 -3.09 -5.78 -11.10
N ILE A 76 -3.83 -5.48 -10.04
CA ILE A 76 -4.70 -4.31 -9.93
C ILE A 76 -4.13 -3.43 -8.82
N ALA A 77 -3.83 -2.18 -9.12
CA ALA A 77 -3.53 -1.18 -8.13
C ALA A 77 -4.47 0.00 -8.33
N PHE A 78 -4.91 0.64 -7.25
CA PHE A 78 -5.85 1.75 -7.35
C PHE A 78 -5.49 2.86 -6.37
N ASP A 79 -5.92 4.07 -6.68
CA ASP A 79 -5.92 5.19 -5.75
C ASP A 79 -7.14 5.04 -4.83
N ALA A 80 -6.91 4.91 -3.52
CA ALA A 80 -8.01 4.92 -2.56
C ALA A 80 -8.77 6.25 -2.65
N ARG A 81 -10.09 6.24 -2.35
CA ARG A 81 -10.86 7.50 -2.24
C ARG A 81 -10.13 8.53 -1.40
N GLY A 82 -10.13 9.78 -1.82
CA GLY A 82 -9.38 10.87 -1.19
C GLY A 82 -7.90 10.93 -1.52
N HIS A 83 -7.42 10.10 -2.46
CA HIS A 83 -6.00 10.01 -2.82
C HIS A 83 -5.80 10.00 -4.34
N GLY A 84 -4.65 10.49 -4.77
CA GLY A 84 -4.21 10.45 -6.16
C GLY A 84 -5.18 11.10 -7.13
N LYS A 85 -5.66 10.33 -8.12
CA LYS A 85 -6.64 10.80 -9.12
C LYS A 85 -8.06 10.24 -8.88
N SER A 86 -8.30 9.58 -7.77
CA SER A 86 -9.64 9.21 -7.33
C SER A 86 -10.38 10.42 -6.75
N ASP A 87 -11.72 10.37 -6.77
CA ASP A 87 -12.51 11.42 -6.14
C ASP A 87 -12.19 11.53 -4.64
N ALA A 88 -12.27 12.76 -4.14
CA ALA A 88 -11.85 13.14 -2.80
C ALA A 88 -13.04 13.68 -1.97
N PRO A 89 -13.96 12.82 -1.47
CA PRO A 89 -15.02 13.24 -0.59
C PRO A 89 -14.45 13.92 0.66
N ARG A 90 -15.15 14.92 1.19
CA ARG A 90 -14.70 15.67 2.39
C ARG A 90 -15.44 15.27 3.66
N GLU A 91 -16.40 14.35 3.54
CA GLU A 91 -17.16 13.83 4.66
C GLU A 91 -16.48 12.63 5.29
N PRO A 92 -16.22 12.60 6.62
CA PRO A 92 -15.57 11.45 7.27
C PRO A 92 -16.30 10.12 7.04
N ALA A 93 -17.63 10.13 6.98
CA ALA A 93 -18.44 8.94 6.72
C ALA A 93 -18.21 8.31 5.33
N ALA A 94 -17.62 9.06 4.40
CA ALA A 94 -17.22 8.53 3.09
C ALA A 94 -15.98 7.63 3.14
N TYR A 95 -15.33 7.50 4.28
CA TYR A 95 -14.07 6.77 4.47
C TYR A 95 -14.27 5.52 5.36
N GLY A 96 -13.22 5.10 6.02
CA GLY A 96 -13.29 3.95 6.91
C GLY A 96 -13.74 2.68 6.18
N ARG A 97 -14.89 2.14 6.55
CA ARG A 97 -15.45 0.93 5.93
C ARG A 97 -15.66 1.06 4.42
N GLN A 98 -15.94 2.26 3.91
CA GLN A 98 -16.14 2.47 2.47
C GLN A 98 -14.86 2.20 1.67
N GLN A 99 -13.67 2.46 2.24
CA GLN A 99 -12.38 2.13 1.59
C GLN A 99 -12.20 0.61 1.41
N ALA A 100 -12.66 -0.18 2.38
CA ALA A 100 -12.67 -1.63 2.24
C ALA A 100 -13.70 -2.10 1.18
N LEU A 101 -14.91 -1.52 1.19
CA LEU A 101 -15.94 -1.86 0.21
C LEU A 101 -15.55 -1.46 -1.23
N ASP A 102 -14.70 -0.47 -1.45
CA ASP A 102 -14.21 -0.15 -2.79
C ASP A 102 -13.41 -1.29 -3.40
N VAL A 103 -12.64 -2.01 -2.61
CA VAL A 103 -11.94 -3.22 -3.08
C VAL A 103 -12.95 -4.26 -3.58
N VAL A 104 -14.01 -4.49 -2.81
CA VAL A 104 -15.07 -5.44 -3.21
C VAL A 104 -15.75 -4.99 -4.49
N ARG A 105 -16.09 -3.69 -4.62
CA ARG A 105 -16.69 -3.11 -5.83
C ARG A 105 -15.78 -3.26 -7.06
N ILE A 106 -14.46 -3.05 -6.90
CA ILE A 106 -13.48 -3.27 -7.97
C ILE A 106 -13.47 -4.74 -8.40
N LEU A 107 -13.42 -5.67 -7.43
CA LEU A 107 -13.46 -7.11 -7.73
C LEU A 107 -14.76 -7.49 -8.46
N ASP A 108 -15.91 -6.97 -8.04
CA ASP A 108 -17.21 -7.25 -8.65
C ASP A 108 -17.28 -6.70 -10.08
N ALA A 109 -16.89 -5.44 -10.29
CA ALA A 109 -16.89 -4.81 -11.60
C ALA A 109 -15.95 -5.50 -12.62
N LEU A 110 -14.87 -6.10 -12.13
CA LEU A 110 -13.91 -6.83 -12.96
C LEU A 110 -14.21 -8.33 -13.03
N ASN A 111 -15.35 -8.80 -12.46
CA ASN A 111 -15.75 -10.19 -12.38
C ASN A 111 -14.69 -11.10 -11.74
N ILE A 112 -13.99 -10.60 -10.71
CA ILE A 112 -12.98 -11.33 -9.97
C ILE A 112 -13.62 -11.90 -8.71
N ARG A 113 -13.80 -13.22 -8.68
CA ARG A 113 -14.40 -13.89 -7.53
C ARG A 113 -13.51 -13.83 -6.29
N ARG A 114 -12.23 -14.11 -6.44
CA ARG A 114 -11.23 -14.11 -5.35
C ARG A 114 -9.90 -13.55 -5.83
N ALA A 115 -9.18 -12.87 -4.94
CA ALA A 115 -7.85 -12.31 -5.22
C ALA A 115 -6.92 -12.46 -4.01
N HIS A 116 -5.61 -12.31 -4.23
CA HIS A 116 -4.66 -11.97 -3.18
C HIS A 116 -4.77 -10.48 -2.89
N ILE A 117 -4.78 -10.10 -1.62
CA ILE A 117 -4.87 -8.70 -1.22
C ILE A 117 -3.60 -8.28 -0.48
N ILE A 118 -2.99 -7.19 -0.91
CA ILE A 118 -1.74 -6.68 -0.36
C ILE A 118 -1.92 -5.21 -0.02
N GLY A 119 -1.67 -4.83 1.22
CA GLY A 119 -1.79 -3.46 1.67
C GLY A 119 -0.55 -2.96 2.39
N PHE A 120 -0.16 -1.73 2.11
CA PHE A 120 0.91 -1.02 2.79
C PHE A 120 0.34 0.02 3.75
N SER A 121 0.78 0.04 5.01
CA SER A 121 0.42 1.07 6.00
C SER A 121 -1.11 1.21 6.16
N LEU A 122 -1.72 2.32 5.71
CA LEU A 122 -3.18 2.48 5.66
C LEU A 122 -3.85 1.35 4.87
N GLY A 123 -3.28 0.98 3.72
CA GLY A 123 -3.76 -0.17 2.94
C GLY A 123 -3.74 -1.48 3.74
N SER A 124 -2.78 -1.65 4.64
CA SER A 124 -2.72 -2.80 5.55
C SER A 124 -3.88 -2.81 6.56
N SER A 125 -4.30 -1.64 7.05
CA SER A 125 -5.51 -1.52 7.89
C SER A 125 -6.77 -1.90 7.10
N THR A 126 -6.84 -1.51 5.83
CA THR A 126 -7.93 -1.92 4.93
C THR A 126 -7.90 -3.44 4.67
N VAL A 127 -6.72 -4.05 4.51
CA VAL A 127 -6.58 -5.53 4.42
C VAL A 127 -7.12 -6.19 5.69
N ALA A 128 -6.73 -5.73 6.87
CA ALA A 128 -7.22 -6.29 8.14
C ALA A 128 -8.76 -6.28 8.18
N GLN A 129 -9.37 -5.15 7.82
CA GLN A 129 -10.83 -5.01 7.78
C GLN A 129 -11.47 -5.95 6.74
N LEU A 130 -10.90 -6.06 5.54
CA LEU A 130 -11.39 -6.95 4.48
C LEU A 130 -11.34 -8.42 4.88
N LEU A 131 -10.27 -8.86 5.53
CA LEU A 131 -10.13 -10.24 5.99
C LEU A 131 -11.13 -10.61 7.09
N THR A 132 -11.71 -9.64 7.78
CA THR A 132 -12.76 -9.86 8.78
C THR A 132 -14.18 -9.73 8.21
N LEU A 133 -14.38 -8.84 7.22
CA LEU A 133 -15.70 -8.56 6.67
C LEU A 133 -16.07 -9.45 5.47
N HIS A 134 -15.09 -9.75 4.62
CA HIS A 134 -15.27 -10.46 3.35
C HIS A 134 -14.18 -11.51 3.11
N PRO A 135 -13.89 -12.40 4.08
CA PRO A 135 -12.81 -13.39 3.96
C PRO A 135 -12.95 -14.29 2.73
N GLU A 136 -14.19 -14.56 2.29
CA GLU A 136 -14.50 -15.38 1.11
C GLU A 136 -14.00 -14.81 -0.21
N ARG A 137 -13.67 -13.51 -0.24
CA ARG A 137 -13.17 -12.81 -1.44
C ARG A 137 -11.65 -12.91 -1.58
N PHE A 138 -10.94 -13.47 -0.61
CA PHE A 138 -9.48 -13.45 -0.61
C PHE A 138 -8.86 -14.84 -0.55
N LEU A 139 -7.86 -15.05 -1.41
CA LEU A 139 -7.01 -16.24 -1.42
C LEU A 139 -5.97 -16.15 -0.30
N THR A 140 -5.31 -15.01 -0.21
CA THR A 140 -4.34 -14.68 0.85
C THR A 140 -4.41 -13.19 1.17
N GLY A 141 -3.98 -12.80 2.37
CA GLY A 141 -3.78 -11.42 2.78
C GLY A 141 -2.30 -11.12 3.09
N VAL A 142 -1.78 -10.00 2.60
CA VAL A 142 -0.44 -9.53 2.93
C VAL A 142 -0.52 -8.15 3.57
N GLN A 143 -0.05 -8.05 4.79
CA GLN A 143 0.02 -6.81 5.56
C GLN A 143 1.45 -6.30 5.59
N VAL A 144 1.71 -5.18 4.90
CA VAL A 144 3.03 -4.58 4.79
C VAL A 144 3.08 -3.32 5.66
N ALA A 145 3.96 -3.33 6.65
CA ALA A 145 4.18 -2.20 7.57
C ALA A 145 2.87 -1.64 8.17
N GLY A 146 2.02 -2.53 8.69
CA GLY A 146 0.75 -2.18 9.35
C GLY A 146 -0.04 -3.41 9.77
N ALA A 147 -0.57 -3.39 10.99
CA ALA A 147 -1.22 -4.54 11.63
C ALA A 147 -2.77 -4.49 11.61
N GLY A 148 -3.35 -3.48 11.00
CA GLY A 148 -4.75 -3.11 11.21
C GLY A 148 -4.87 -2.00 12.25
N ARG A 149 -6.06 -1.71 12.67
CA ARG A 149 -6.36 -0.65 13.64
C ARG A 149 -7.28 -1.20 14.73
N SER A 150 -6.81 -1.17 15.97
CA SER A 150 -7.65 -1.57 17.11
C SER A 150 -8.74 -0.53 17.39
N PRO A 151 -9.80 -0.88 18.15
CA PRO A 151 -10.81 0.09 18.57
C PRO A 151 -10.21 1.28 19.35
N GLU A 152 -9.17 1.07 20.16
CA GLU A 152 -8.48 2.11 20.92
C GLU A 152 -7.74 3.05 19.97
N GLU A 153 -6.99 2.52 19.00
CA GLU A 153 -6.29 3.31 17.99
C GLU A 153 -7.26 4.07 17.08
N ALA A 154 -8.41 3.47 16.75
CA ALA A 154 -9.43 4.07 15.91
C ALA A 154 -10.16 5.24 16.60
N ASN A 155 -10.21 5.23 17.94
CA ASN A 155 -10.84 6.25 18.77
C ASN A 155 -9.82 7.15 19.50
N ASP A 156 -8.55 7.12 19.11
CA ASP A 156 -7.52 7.96 19.70
C ASP A 156 -7.86 9.45 19.53
N PRO A 157 -7.97 10.23 20.62
CA PRO A 157 -8.30 11.65 20.56
C PRO A 157 -7.29 12.48 19.74
N ARG A 158 -6.05 11.98 19.58
CA ARG A 158 -5.03 12.63 18.74
C ARG A 158 -5.41 12.69 17.28
N ILE A 159 -6.31 11.81 16.81
CA ILE A 159 -6.80 11.80 15.42
C ILE A 159 -7.39 13.17 15.06
N GLU A 160 -8.17 13.78 15.94
CA GLU A 160 -8.77 15.08 15.64
C GLU A 160 -7.71 16.19 15.54
N THR A 161 -6.73 16.21 16.45
CA THR A 161 -5.61 17.14 16.37
C THR A 161 -4.81 16.96 15.08
N GLU A 162 -4.45 15.71 14.75
CA GLU A 162 -3.71 15.38 13.53
C GLU A 162 -4.49 15.76 12.26
N ALA A 163 -5.80 15.49 12.24
CA ALA A 163 -6.66 15.85 11.12
C ALA A 163 -6.79 17.38 10.96
N ALA A 164 -6.92 18.12 12.06
CA ALA A 164 -6.96 19.56 12.03
C ALA A 164 -5.63 20.18 11.54
N GLU A 165 -4.50 19.62 11.96
CA GLU A 165 -3.18 20.01 11.46
C GLU A 165 -3.05 19.75 9.96
N ILE A 166 -3.47 18.59 9.47
CA ILE A 166 -3.44 18.27 8.03
C ILE A 166 -4.33 19.22 7.24
N ALA A 167 -5.56 19.48 7.72
CA ALA A 167 -6.49 20.39 7.05
C ALA A 167 -5.96 21.81 6.91
N ARG A 168 -5.15 22.28 7.87
CA ARG A 168 -4.56 23.62 7.89
C ARG A 168 -3.23 23.69 7.15
N ASP A 169 -2.33 22.73 7.44
CA ASP A 169 -0.92 22.79 7.08
C ASP A 169 -0.50 21.73 6.06
N CYS A 170 -1.45 20.91 5.56
CA CYS A 170 -1.19 19.82 4.62
C CYS A 170 -0.48 18.60 5.25
N ILE A 171 0.14 18.76 6.40
CA ILE A 171 0.80 17.70 7.16
C ILE A 171 0.39 17.77 8.63
N SER A 172 0.53 16.64 9.35
CA SER A 172 0.43 16.67 10.81
C SER A 172 1.83 16.72 11.44
N ARG A 173 2.17 17.85 12.03
CA ARG A 173 3.42 18.06 12.76
C ARG A 173 3.51 17.13 13.97
N SER A 174 2.45 17.04 14.76
CA SER A 174 2.39 16.19 15.96
C SER A 174 2.62 14.73 15.63
N ARG A 175 2.04 14.25 14.52
CA ARG A 175 2.24 12.89 14.01
C ARG A 175 3.68 12.66 13.54
N LEU A 176 4.26 13.57 12.76
CA LEU A 176 5.65 13.48 12.33
C LEU A 176 6.61 13.39 13.50
N MET A 177 6.43 14.24 14.50
CA MET A 177 7.27 14.24 15.70
C MET A 177 7.10 12.96 16.53
N ARG A 178 5.91 12.39 16.60
CA ARG A 178 5.63 11.16 17.35
C ARG A 178 6.18 9.91 16.64
N GLN A 179 6.07 9.84 15.30
CA GLN A 179 6.49 8.68 14.50
C GLN A 179 7.99 8.67 14.16
N ALA A 180 8.68 9.78 14.33
CA ALA A 180 10.11 9.87 14.06
C ALA A 180 10.91 8.99 15.05
N PRO A 181 11.87 8.19 14.57
CA PRO A 181 12.77 7.45 15.44
C PRO A 181 13.52 8.36 16.42
N ALA A 182 13.93 7.79 17.55
CA ALA A 182 14.75 8.53 18.51
C ALA A 182 16.01 9.07 17.83
N GLY A 183 16.29 10.37 18.01
CA GLY A 183 17.42 11.06 17.38
C GLY A 183 17.25 11.47 15.93
N MET A 184 16.10 11.14 15.28
CA MET A 184 15.80 11.50 13.88
C MET A 184 14.56 12.39 13.76
N LYS A 185 14.26 13.18 14.76
CA LYS A 185 13.14 14.12 14.70
C LYS A 185 13.38 15.16 13.61
N PRO A 186 12.37 15.45 12.77
CA PRO A 186 12.51 16.46 11.73
C PRO A 186 12.76 17.84 12.34
N THR A 187 13.61 18.61 11.70
CA THR A 187 13.83 20.02 12.03
C THR A 187 12.66 20.87 11.54
N GLU A 188 12.59 22.13 11.96
CA GLU A 188 11.59 23.07 11.44
C GLU A 188 11.73 23.26 9.92
N GLU A 189 12.95 23.31 9.43
CA GLU A 189 13.24 23.41 7.99
C GLU A 189 12.70 22.19 7.22
N ASP A 190 12.93 20.96 7.73
CA ASP A 190 12.38 19.72 7.13
C ASP A 190 10.84 19.76 7.10
N ILE A 191 10.22 20.30 8.15
CA ILE A 191 8.77 20.44 8.24
C ILE A 191 8.26 21.41 7.18
N GLN A 192 8.88 22.59 7.06
CA GLN A 192 8.49 23.60 6.06
C GLN A 192 8.69 23.09 4.62
N GLN A 193 9.77 22.36 4.35
CA GLN A 193 9.98 21.72 3.04
C GLN A 193 8.88 20.70 2.73
N ARG A 194 8.46 19.89 3.72
CA ARG A 194 7.34 18.94 3.56
C ARG A 194 6.01 19.63 3.32
N ILE A 195 5.72 20.73 4.01
CA ILE A 195 4.52 21.54 3.78
C ILE A 195 4.51 22.08 2.35
N ALA A 196 5.63 22.66 1.91
CA ALA A 196 5.76 23.21 0.57
C ALA A 196 5.58 22.13 -0.52
N ALA A 197 6.23 20.97 -0.36
CA ALA A 197 6.09 19.84 -1.26
C ALA A 197 4.66 19.30 -1.31
N CYS A 198 3.99 19.19 -0.16
CA CYS A 198 2.61 18.74 -0.07
C CYS A 198 1.65 19.71 -0.79
N ARG A 199 1.79 21.01 -0.57
CA ARG A 199 0.97 22.04 -1.21
C ARG A 199 1.18 22.13 -2.72
N ALA A 200 2.36 21.72 -3.20
CA ALA A 200 2.68 21.68 -4.62
C ALA A 200 2.22 20.40 -5.32
N ASP A 201 1.76 19.39 -4.58
CA ASP A 201 1.29 18.13 -5.15
C ASP A 201 -0.19 18.23 -5.57
N PRO A 202 -0.50 18.26 -6.88
CA PRO A 202 -1.89 18.38 -7.36
C PRO A 202 -2.72 17.11 -7.06
N GLY A 203 -2.08 15.99 -6.73
CA GLY A 203 -2.75 14.74 -6.36
C GLY A 203 -3.04 14.61 -4.86
N PHE A 204 -2.82 15.66 -4.07
CA PHE A 204 -3.05 15.66 -2.62
C PHE A 204 -4.15 16.67 -2.23
N ASP A 205 -5.26 16.16 -1.68
CA ASP A 205 -6.32 17.00 -1.07
C ASP A 205 -6.21 16.88 0.47
N GLN A 206 -5.75 17.98 1.10
CA GLN A 206 -5.57 18.04 2.55
C GLN A 206 -6.89 17.90 3.33
N LEU A 207 -8.01 18.41 2.78
CA LEU A 207 -9.31 18.29 3.44
C LEU A 207 -9.87 16.87 3.36
N ALA A 208 -9.72 16.22 2.21
CA ALA A 208 -10.08 14.82 2.03
C ALA A 208 -9.20 13.90 2.89
N THR A 209 -7.90 14.19 2.98
CA THR A 209 -6.97 13.44 3.85
C THR A 209 -7.35 13.59 5.33
N ALA A 210 -7.71 14.80 5.77
CA ALA A 210 -8.21 15.03 7.13
C ALA A 210 -9.53 14.29 7.39
N ALA A 211 -10.46 14.29 6.43
CA ALA A 211 -11.72 13.55 6.51
C ALA A 211 -11.46 12.02 6.58
N SER A 212 -10.51 11.51 5.75
CA SER A 212 -10.10 10.10 5.78
C SER A 212 -9.55 9.70 7.15
N LEU A 213 -8.74 10.57 7.77
CA LEU A 213 -8.20 10.31 9.10
C LEU A 213 -9.30 10.24 10.17
N ARG A 214 -10.30 11.13 10.11
CA ARG A 214 -11.49 11.07 10.98
C ARG A 214 -12.34 9.83 10.74
N GLY A 215 -12.38 9.33 9.51
CA GLY A 215 -13.07 8.09 9.14
C GLY A 215 -12.45 6.80 9.71
N TYR A 216 -11.27 6.87 10.34
CA TYR A 216 -10.58 5.69 10.90
C TYR A 216 -11.38 4.95 11.98
N ARG A 217 -12.34 5.60 12.62
CA ARG A 217 -13.25 4.94 13.59
C ARG A 217 -13.94 3.74 12.99
N ASP A 218 -14.35 3.83 11.73
CA ASP A 218 -15.03 2.76 11.00
C ASP A 218 -14.07 1.70 10.43
N GLN A 219 -12.74 1.85 10.65
CA GLN A 219 -11.74 0.86 10.27
C GLN A 219 -11.34 -0.08 11.42
N ALA A 220 -11.90 0.11 12.60
CA ALA A 220 -11.56 -0.68 13.77
C ALA A 220 -11.84 -2.18 13.54
N VAL A 221 -10.89 -3.00 13.96
CA VAL A 221 -11.00 -4.46 14.00
C VAL A 221 -10.54 -4.93 15.37
N THR A 222 -11.38 -5.71 16.06
CA THR A 222 -11.04 -6.19 17.40
C THR A 222 -10.01 -7.31 17.36
N ALA A 223 -9.35 -7.57 18.49
CA ALA A 223 -8.40 -8.67 18.62
C ALA A 223 -9.06 -10.03 18.33
N GLU A 224 -10.30 -10.23 18.79
CA GLU A 224 -11.09 -11.45 18.55
C GLU A 224 -11.41 -11.62 17.06
N GLN A 225 -11.81 -10.54 16.38
CA GLN A 225 -12.06 -10.55 14.93
C GLN A 225 -10.77 -10.93 14.18
N MET A 226 -9.64 -10.31 14.53
CA MET A 226 -8.35 -10.64 13.90
C MET A 226 -7.91 -12.08 14.18
N ALA A 227 -8.09 -12.58 15.40
CA ALA A 227 -7.76 -13.96 15.76
C ALA A 227 -8.64 -14.98 15.00
N ALA A 228 -9.88 -14.62 14.69
CA ALA A 228 -10.82 -15.48 13.97
C ALA A 228 -10.55 -15.60 12.46
N VAL A 229 -9.73 -14.72 11.87
CA VAL A 229 -9.40 -14.75 10.43
C VAL A 229 -8.72 -16.05 10.05
N LYS A 230 -9.29 -16.79 9.09
CA LYS A 230 -8.76 -18.06 8.57
C LYS A 230 -7.96 -17.92 7.28
N VAL A 231 -8.13 -16.81 6.56
CA VAL A 231 -7.39 -16.53 5.32
C VAL A 231 -5.88 -16.55 5.63
N PRO A 232 -5.07 -17.31 4.88
CA PRO A 232 -3.62 -17.33 5.06
C PRO A 232 -3.05 -15.91 4.97
N THR A 233 -2.23 -15.51 5.93
CA THR A 233 -1.74 -14.13 6.03
C THR A 233 -0.24 -14.07 6.24
N LEU A 234 0.38 -13.14 5.50
CA LEU A 234 1.77 -12.75 5.64
C LEU A 234 1.86 -11.33 6.20
N GLY A 235 2.69 -11.13 7.21
CA GLY A 235 3.13 -9.82 7.66
C GLY A 235 4.55 -9.56 7.21
N ILE A 236 4.84 -8.37 6.69
CA ILE A 236 6.19 -7.93 6.35
C ILE A 236 6.42 -6.56 6.98
N VAL A 237 7.47 -6.40 7.76
CA VAL A 237 7.78 -5.13 8.42
C VAL A 237 9.29 -4.95 8.58
N GLY A 238 9.75 -3.71 8.47
CA GLY A 238 11.14 -3.37 8.71
C GLY A 238 11.48 -3.25 10.20
N THR A 239 12.72 -3.55 10.58
CA THR A 239 13.16 -3.44 11.99
C THR A 239 13.29 -1.98 12.47
N LEU A 240 13.35 -1.02 11.55
CA LEU A 240 13.32 0.43 11.84
C LEU A 240 11.93 1.05 11.65
N ASP A 241 10.90 0.23 11.39
CA ASP A 241 9.54 0.71 11.14
C ASP A 241 8.81 0.98 12.47
N HIS A 242 8.11 2.10 12.55
CA HIS A 242 7.32 2.46 13.74
C HIS A 242 6.15 1.49 14.00
N THR A 243 5.73 0.71 12.99
CA THR A 243 4.66 -0.29 13.12
C THR A 243 5.17 -1.67 13.58
N LEU A 244 6.48 -1.85 13.78
CA LEU A 244 7.09 -3.13 14.15
C LEU A 244 6.39 -3.77 15.36
N LYS A 245 6.20 -3.01 16.45
CA LYS A 245 5.56 -3.53 17.67
C LYS A 245 4.11 -3.99 17.42
N ALA A 246 3.37 -3.23 16.62
CA ALA A 246 1.99 -3.58 16.26
C ALA A 246 1.94 -4.87 15.41
N MET A 247 2.89 -5.04 14.47
CA MET A 247 3.01 -6.26 13.67
C MET A 247 3.41 -7.48 14.49
N GLN A 248 4.31 -7.30 15.46
CA GLN A 248 4.68 -8.35 16.40
C GLN A 248 3.49 -8.74 17.31
N HIS A 249 2.72 -7.77 17.78
CA HIS A 249 1.50 -8.04 18.54
C HIS A 249 0.46 -8.77 17.68
N LEU A 250 0.23 -8.36 16.43
CA LEU A 250 -0.65 -9.09 15.50
C LEU A 250 -0.23 -10.55 15.35
N LYS A 251 1.08 -10.84 15.28
CA LYS A 251 1.60 -12.22 15.24
C LYS A 251 1.23 -13.01 16.51
N THR A 252 1.15 -12.39 17.68
CA THR A 252 0.69 -13.07 18.91
C THR A 252 -0.79 -13.41 18.87
N LEU A 253 -1.62 -12.53 18.29
CA LEU A 253 -3.06 -12.78 18.09
C LEU A 253 -3.32 -13.84 17.01
N ARG A 254 -2.40 -13.98 16.05
CA ARG A 254 -2.50 -14.90 14.91
C ARG A 254 -1.25 -15.75 14.77
N PRO A 255 -1.06 -16.79 15.62
CA PRO A 255 0.16 -17.62 15.58
C PRO A 255 0.42 -18.31 14.25
N ALA A 256 -0.63 -18.59 13.45
CA ALA A 256 -0.50 -19.16 12.11
C ALA A 256 0.00 -18.17 11.04
N MET A 257 -0.06 -16.85 11.29
CA MET A 257 0.42 -15.83 10.36
C MET A 257 1.95 -15.94 10.22
N LYS A 258 2.47 -15.94 8.98
CA LYS A 258 3.91 -15.78 8.73
C LYS A 258 4.27 -14.31 8.98
N LEU A 259 5.33 -14.03 9.73
CA LEU A 259 5.87 -12.68 9.94
C LEU A 259 7.33 -12.63 9.48
N VAL A 260 7.63 -11.73 8.56
CA VAL A 260 8.97 -11.47 8.02
C VAL A 260 9.44 -10.10 8.53
N LEU A 261 10.62 -10.09 9.13
CA LEU A 261 11.30 -8.89 9.59
C LEU A 261 12.43 -8.56 8.61
N LEU A 262 12.41 -7.36 8.03
CA LEU A 262 13.45 -6.89 7.12
C LEU A 262 14.42 -5.99 7.88
N GLU A 263 15.64 -6.47 8.04
CA GLU A 263 16.66 -5.79 8.86
C GLU A 263 17.10 -4.46 8.24
N GLY A 264 17.17 -3.40 9.04
CA GLY A 264 17.56 -2.06 8.62
C GLY A 264 16.56 -1.33 7.71
N VAL A 265 15.37 -1.93 7.49
CA VAL A 265 14.31 -1.36 6.64
C VAL A 265 13.41 -0.47 7.47
N SER A 266 13.09 0.71 6.93
CA SER A 266 12.17 1.70 7.51
C SER A 266 10.82 1.71 6.80
N HIS A 267 9.87 2.50 7.32
CA HIS A 267 8.53 2.65 6.75
C HIS A 267 8.57 3.21 5.32
N THR A 268 9.28 4.31 5.13
CA THR A 268 9.38 5.02 3.85
C THR A 268 10.79 5.58 3.65
N GLY A 269 11.04 6.27 2.53
CA GLY A 269 12.31 6.89 2.22
C GLY A 269 13.31 5.94 1.54
N LYS A 270 14.61 6.25 1.62
CA LYS A 270 15.66 5.50 0.90
C LYS A 270 15.75 4.03 1.30
N THR A 271 15.48 3.71 2.54
CA THR A 271 15.44 2.33 3.09
C THR A 271 14.00 1.84 3.27
N GLY A 272 13.05 2.49 2.59
CA GLY A 272 11.62 2.18 2.69
C GLY A 272 11.27 0.80 2.16
N ILE A 273 10.30 0.17 2.82
CA ILE A 273 9.93 -1.23 2.56
C ILE A 273 9.46 -1.47 1.12
N GLN A 274 8.75 -0.52 0.50
CA GLN A 274 8.26 -0.67 -0.88
C GLN A 274 9.38 -0.71 -1.93
N SER A 275 10.52 -0.11 -1.64
CA SER A 275 11.71 -0.12 -2.50
C SER A 275 12.65 -1.29 -2.20
N ASN A 276 12.36 -2.10 -1.18
CA ASN A 276 13.18 -3.24 -0.81
C ASN A 276 12.89 -4.44 -1.73
N PRO A 277 13.88 -5.00 -2.43
CA PRO A 277 13.67 -6.12 -3.36
C PRO A 277 13.13 -7.39 -2.68
N ALA A 278 13.37 -7.57 -1.38
CA ALA A 278 12.81 -8.68 -0.61
C ALA A 278 11.29 -8.64 -0.53
N LEU A 279 10.64 -7.48 -0.65
CA LEU A 279 9.19 -7.37 -0.59
C LEU A 279 8.51 -8.27 -1.62
N VAL A 280 8.89 -8.16 -2.89
CA VAL A 280 8.28 -8.95 -3.98
C VAL A 280 8.61 -10.43 -3.84
N SER A 281 9.84 -10.78 -3.47
CA SER A 281 10.24 -12.19 -3.30
C SER A 281 9.50 -12.86 -2.16
N GLU A 282 9.31 -12.19 -1.01
CA GLU A 282 8.53 -12.73 0.11
C GLU A 282 7.05 -12.92 -0.24
N ILE A 283 6.45 -11.97 -0.96
CA ILE A 283 5.07 -12.11 -1.45
C ILE A 283 4.92 -13.33 -2.35
N ARG A 284 5.80 -13.49 -3.35
CA ARG A 284 5.77 -14.63 -4.28
C ARG A 284 5.96 -15.96 -3.57
N THR A 285 6.97 -16.03 -2.70
CA THR A 285 7.27 -17.23 -1.93
C THR A 285 6.07 -17.64 -1.09
N PHE A 286 5.46 -16.69 -0.37
CA PHE A 286 4.30 -16.95 0.45
C PHE A 286 3.11 -17.47 -0.38
N ILE A 287 2.76 -16.81 -1.49
CA ILE A 287 1.66 -17.25 -2.36
C ILE A 287 1.92 -18.66 -2.90
N ALA A 288 3.16 -18.96 -3.33
CA ALA A 288 3.54 -20.28 -3.82
C ALA A 288 3.45 -21.37 -2.72
N GLU A 289 3.89 -21.06 -1.49
CA GLU A 289 3.75 -21.93 -0.32
C GLU A 289 2.28 -22.26 -0.04
N GLN A 290 1.38 -21.23 -0.04
CA GLN A 290 -0.04 -21.43 0.24
C GLN A 290 -0.74 -22.23 -0.87
N ARG A 291 -0.40 -21.99 -2.12
CA ARG A 291 -0.91 -22.76 -3.27
C ARG A 291 -0.51 -24.23 -3.18
N LYS A 292 0.78 -24.51 -2.90
CA LYS A 292 1.31 -25.88 -2.74
C LYS A 292 0.64 -26.63 -1.58
N ALA A 293 0.32 -25.91 -0.50
CA ALA A 293 -0.37 -26.47 0.66
C ALA A 293 -1.89 -26.69 0.45
N GLY A 294 -2.45 -26.24 -0.66
CA GLY A 294 -3.88 -26.33 -0.94
C GLY A 294 -4.75 -25.49 0.01
N ASN A 295 -4.22 -24.37 0.48
CA ASN A 295 -4.90 -23.54 1.47
C ASN A 295 -5.97 -22.60 0.86
N TYR A 296 -6.13 -22.62 -0.47
CA TYR A 296 -7.19 -21.86 -1.17
C TYR A 296 -7.56 -22.46 -2.52
#